data_b7fc387a9e0aec2c172beae647a3a659
#
_entry.id   b7fc387a9e0aec2c172beae647a3a659
#
_cell.length_a   1.000
_cell.length_b   1.000
_cell.length_c   1.000
_cell.angle_alpha   90.00
_cell.angle_beta   90.00
_cell.angle_gamma   90.00
#
_symmetry.space_group_name_H-M   'P 1'
#
loop_
_entity.id
_entity.type
_entity.pdbx_description
1 polymer ?
#
loop_
_entity_poly.entity_id
_entity_poly.type
_entity_poly.pdbx_seq_one_letter_code
_entity_poly.pdbx_strand_id
1 'polypeptide(L)'
;MGGSLAKSRFDAAFVVRMIGIVLFAYFFFGFMLLPCLNTLTSIFTTTNAEGVHDPFAVIRFFFAGSMGRYVWNSLKLAICLVVTVNVVGVSIVLLTEYFDIKGANILRLGYMTTMIYSGVALVTGYLFLYASDGILTTALVNAFPSFDPNWFSGFNAVLFTMTFACTSNHALFLRNAIRGIDYNTVEAARNMGAKPFKVLWKVVFPTLVPTMFSLTVMTFITGLCAMSAPTLLGYDSINPEIVRLAGSSTADEAFPQARAALLSIILAMFTIVLLTVLSAYERKGHYLSVSKTKARLQKQKITNPVWNTLAHIYAYVLFIIYMIPVVMIVIFSFQTYGAIRMKKLDLSNWTLINFFGTQDYQYLTSRGTYKVRKGSISGLFANEATLGGIKMSFVLSILAAALACLIVVIACNYIFKNRSKKSGVVLEYCLLFPWLLPTILICYSYRTYFNAENIWYVGNVNLYFAEHVRILLVLAYTVVKLPFSLRMIKAAFYAIDEELEDAARNMGASGLMTFLRVKLPIILPSVLAVFA
;
A
#
# COMPACT_ATOMS: atom_id res chain seq x y z
N MET A 1 24.75 -27.58 61.01
CA MET A 1 25.04 -27.93 59.60
C MET A 1 23.74 -28.25 58.93
N GLY A 2 23.18 -27.33 58.19
CA GLY A 2 21.94 -27.46 57.45
C GLY A 2 22.08 -26.70 56.16
N GLY A 3 22.72 -27.32 55.16
CA GLY A 3 22.82 -26.77 53.83
C GLY A 3 21.47 -26.73 53.14
N SER A 4 20.88 -25.56 53.00
CA SER A 4 19.73 -25.34 52.13
C SER A 4 20.17 -25.46 50.66
N LEU A 5 19.88 -26.59 50.07
CA LEU A 5 19.85 -26.75 48.62
C LEU A 5 18.88 -25.70 48.04
N ALA A 6 19.42 -24.62 47.55
CA ALA A 6 18.70 -23.68 46.69
C ALA A 6 18.23 -24.47 45.45
N LYS A 7 17.02 -25.02 45.49
CA LYS A 7 16.29 -25.46 44.30
C LYS A 7 16.21 -24.26 43.37
N SER A 8 16.99 -24.24 42.30
CA SER A 8 16.78 -23.35 41.16
C SER A 8 15.38 -23.62 40.61
N ARG A 9 14.40 -22.89 41.09
CA ARG A 9 13.10 -22.80 40.43
C ARG A 9 13.39 -22.25 39.04
N PHE A 10 13.46 -23.10 38.06
CA PHE A 10 13.26 -22.69 36.68
C PHE A 10 11.91 -21.98 36.65
N ASP A 11 11.96 -20.67 36.70
CA ASP A 11 10.75 -19.86 36.80
C ASP A 11 9.98 -20.11 35.50
N ALA A 12 8.77 -20.63 35.54
CA ALA A 12 7.96 -20.89 34.34
C ALA A 12 7.90 -19.66 33.44
N ALA A 13 7.96 -18.47 34.03
CA ALA A 13 8.04 -17.22 33.34
C ALA A 13 9.37 -17.04 32.53
N PHE A 14 10.49 -17.58 33.03
CA PHE A 14 11.75 -17.59 32.29
C PHE A 14 11.67 -18.52 31.08
N VAL A 15 11.13 -19.72 31.23
CA VAL A 15 10.96 -20.70 30.15
C VAL A 15 10.07 -20.11 29.04
N VAL A 16 8.92 -19.55 29.42
CA VAL A 16 8.00 -18.90 28.46
C VAL A 16 8.68 -17.75 27.70
N ARG A 17 9.50 -16.94 28.37
CA ARG A 17 10.26 -15.87 27.71
C ARG A 17 11.30 -16.42 26.75
N MET A 18 12.03 -17.46 27.12
CA MET A 18 13.02 -18.09 26.24
C MET A 18 12.37 -18.68 25.00
N ILE A 19 11.25 -19.41 25.16
CA ILE A 19 10.47 -19.94 24.04
C ILE A 19 10.01 -18.80 23.13
N GLY A 20 9.49 -17.71 23.68
CA GLY A 20 9.07 -16.54 22.91
C GLY A 20 10.21 -15.90 22.12
N ILE A 21 11.41 -15.79 22.71
CA ILE A 21 12.61 -15.27 22.01
C ILE A 21 13.03 -16.22 20.89
N VAL A 22 13.06 -17.52 21.13
CA VAL A 22 13.45 -18.53 20.13
C VAL A 22 12.46 -18.52 18.95
N LEU A 23 11.15 -18.53 19.23
CA LEU A 23 10.12 -18.48 18.20
C LEU A 23 10.20 -17.17 17.38
N PHE A 24 10.42 -16.05 18.06
CA PHE A 24 10.59 -14.77 17.37
C PHE A 24 11.86 -14.76 16.53
N ALA A 25 12.99 -15.24 17.05
CA ALA A 25 14.24 -15.33 16.31
C ALA A 25 14.08 -16.26 15.09
N TYR A 26 13.45 -17.41 15.24
CA TYR A 26 13.14 -18.32 14.13
C TYR A 26 12.31 -17.61 13.05
N PHE A 27 11.25 -16.90 13.48
CA PHE A 27 10.41 -16.14 12.56
C PHE A 27 11.19 -15.01 11.87
N PHE A 28 11.95 -14.22 12.63
CA PHE A 28 12.72 -13.09 12.09
C PHE A 28 13.80 -13.55 11.10
N PHE A 29 14.64 -14.51 11.52
CA PHE A 29 15.70 -15.00 10.65
C PHE A 29 15.13 -15.80 9.47
N GLY A 30 14.23 -16.75 9.71
CA GLY A 30 13.71 -17.65 8.68
C GLY A 30 12.83 -16.97 7.64
N PHE A 31 11.99 -16.03 8.06
CA PHE A 31 10.97 -15.46 7.18
C PHE A 31 11.15 -13.97 6.85
N MET A 32 12.04 -13.27 7.54
CA MET A 32 12.29 -11.85 7.23
C MET A 32 13.69 -11.61 6.68
N LEU A 33 14.72 -12.13 7.32
CA LEU A 33 16.11 -11.79 6.98
C LEU A 33 16.71 -12.70 5.93
N LEU A 34 16.70 -14.02 6.13
CA LEU A 34 17.39 -14.98 5.24
C LEU A 34 16.84 -14.99 3.81
N PRO A 35 15.52 -14.92 3.56
CA PRO A 35 15.01 -14.83 2.19
C PRO A 35 15.57 -13.60 1.46
N CYS A 36 15.61 -12.45 2.14
CA CYS A 36 16.13 -11.21 1.56
C CYS A 36 17.65 -11.27 1.32
N LEU A 37 18.40 -11.88 2.26
CA LEU A 37 19.84 -12.10 2.09
C LEU A 37 20.15 -13.06 0.92
N ASN A 38 19.36 -14.12 0.78
CA ASN A 38 19.52 -15.04 -0.36
C ASN A 38 19.31 -14.32 -1.71
N THR A 39 18.35 -13.43 -1.78
CA THR A 39 18.13 -12.61 -2.98
C THR A 39 19.33 -11.68 -3.23
N LEU A 40 19.94 -11.13 -2.17
CA LEU A 40 21.17 -10.34 -2.31
C LEU A 40 22.33 -11.17 -2.85
N THR A 41 22.54 -12.37 -2.30
CA THR A 41 23.64 -13.25 -2.71
C THR A 41 23.46 -13.79 -4.12
N SER A 42 22.23 -13.99 -4.59
CA SER A 42 21.95 -14.52 -5.94
C SER A 42 22.47 -13.62 -7.07
N ILE A 43 22.71 -12.34 -6.83
CA ILE A 43 23.33 -11.43 -7.80
C ILE A 43 24.79 -11.83 -8.06
N PHE A 44 25.48 -12.31 -7.03
CA PHE A 44 26.90 -12.64 -7.07
C PHE A 44 27.16 -14.12 -7.38
N THR A 45 26.13 -14.96 -7.42
CA THR A 45 26.24 -16.40 -7.71
C THR A 45 25.93 -16.76 -9.16
N THR A 46 26.04 -15.80 -10.08
CA THR A 46 25.77 -16.01 -11.50
C THR A 46 26.89 -16.79 -12.18
N THR A 47 26.51 -17.74 -13.07
CA THR A 47 27.41 -18.48 -13.95
C THR A 47 27.14 -18.07 -15.39
N ASN A 48 28.20 -17.91 -16.18
CA ASN A 48 28.10 -17.66 -17.64
C ASN A 48 27.54 -18.88 -18.38
N ALA A 49 27.20 -18.71 -19.65
CA ALA A 49 26.75 -19.80 -20.53
C ALA A 49 27.75 -20.96 -20.61
N GLU A 50 29.01 -20.72 -20.34
CA GLU A 50 30.11 -21.68 -20.28
C GLU A 50 30.26 -22.36 -18.91
N GLY A 51 29.38 -22.07 -17.95
CA GLY A 51 29.46 -22.62 -16.59
C GLY A 51 30.50 -21.94 -15.68
N VAL A 52 31.18 -20.89 -16.15
CA VAL A 52 32.19 -20.14 -15.37
C VAL A 52 31.48 -19.14 -14.43
N HIS A 53 31.86 -19.15 -13.17
CA HIS A 53 31.36 -18.25 -12.15
C HIS A 53 31.83 -16.81 -12.41
N ASP A 54 30.88 -15.88 -12.62
CA ASP A 54 31.15 -14.45 -12.81
C ASP A 54 30.29 -13.61 -11.87
N PRO A 55 30.81 -13.20 -10.71
CA PRO A 55 30.04 -12.48 -9.68
C PRO A 55 29.61 -11.07 -10.10
N PHE A 56 30.20 -10.50 -11.16
CA PHE A 56 29.88 -9.17 -11.63
C PHE A 56 29.13 -9.13 -12.98
N ALA A 57 28.78 -10.30 -13.55
CA ALA A 57 28.14 -10.40 -14.86
C ALA A 57 26.85 -9.56 -14.93
N VAL A 58 25.98 -9.65 -13.92
CA VAL A 58 24.70 -8.93 -13.88
C VAL A 58 24.91 -7.43 -13.73
N ILE A 59 25.89 -7.00 -12.94
CA ILE A 59 26.23 -5.58 -12.75
C ILE A 59 26.76 -4.99 -14.06
N ARG A 60 27.66 -5.70 -14.74
CA ARG A 60 28.13 -5.27 -16.08
C ARG A 60 27.00 -5.20 -17.08
N PHE A 61 26.11 -6.20 -17.07
CA PHE A 61 24.93 -6.22 -17.94
C PHE A 61 23.99 -5.03 -17.65
N PHE A 62 23.85 -4.63 -16.40
CA PHE A 62 23.05 -3.46 -16.02
C PHE A 62 23.60 -2.18 -16.66
N PHE A 63 24.91 -1.95 -16.60
CA PHE A 63 25.53 -0.75 -17.18
C PHE A 63 25.66 -0.80 -18.70
N ALA A 64 25.76 -1.97 -19.30
CA ALA A 64 25.85 -2.12 -20.76
C ALA A 64 24.49 -2.13 -21.46
N GLY A 65 23.41 -2.39 -20.74
CA GLY A 65 22.09 -2.63 -21.29
C GLY A 65 21.06 -1.53 -21.02
N SER A 66 19.82 -1.80 -21.40
CA SER A 66 18.67 -0.90 -21.24
C SER A 66 18.05 -0.90 -19.83
N MET A 67 18.60 -1.63 -18.86
CA MET A 67 18.02 -1.77 -17.53
C MET A 67 17.94 -0.43 -16.78
N GLY A 68 18.88 0.46 -17.00
CA GLY A 68 18.86 1.83 -16.45
C GLY A 68 17.61 2.62 -16.84
N ARG A 69 16.99 2.32 -18.00
CA ARG A 69 15.75 2.95 -18.45
C ARG A 69 14.58 2.67 -17.49
N TYR A 70 14.44 1.44 -17.00
CA TYR A 70 13.39 1.08 -16.03
C TYR A 70 13.54 1.84 -14.72
N VAL A 71 14.80 1.99 -14.25
CA VAL A 71 15.12 2.76 -13.04
C VAL A 71 14.79 4.24 -13.24
N TRP A 72 15.23 4.83 -14.36
CA TRP A 72 14.96 6.22 -14.69
C TRP A 72 13.45 6.49 -14.84
N ASN A 73 12.74 5.61 -15.53
CA ASN A 73 11.31 5.73 -15.72
C ASN A 73 10.54 5.70 -14.40
N SER A 74 10.90 4.80 -13.48
CA SER A 74 10.29 4.74 -12.15
C SER A 74 10.61 5.98 -11.32
N LEU A 75 11.83 6.48 -11.37
CA LEU A 75 12.23 7.70 -10.67
C LEU A 75 11.50 8.93 -11.22
N LYS A 76 11.44 9.07 -12.56
CA LYS A 76 10.69 10.12 -13.24
C LYS A 76 9.22 10.11 -12.84
N LEU A 77 8.59 8.91 -12.84
CA LEU A 77 7.21 8.75 -12.42
C LEU A 77 7.02 9.18 -10.97
N ALA A 78 7.88 8.72 -10.05
CA ALA A 78 7.78 9.06 -8.64
C ALA A 78 7.92 10.57 -8.37
N ILE A 79 8.86 11.24 -9.03
CA ILE A 79 9.05 12.70 -8.91
C ILE A 79 7.82 13.46 -9.41
N CYS A 80 7.34 13.14 -10.61
CA CYS A 80 6.17 13.81 -11.19
C CYS A 80 4.90 13.52 -10.36
N LEU A 81 4.77 12.28 -9.87
CA LEU A 81 3.64 11.88 -9.04
C LEU A 81 3.59 12.66 -7.72
N VAL A 82 4.73 12.90 -7.08
CA VAL A 82 4.81 13.73 -5.87
C VAL A 82 4.23 15.11 -6.13
N VAL A 83 4.57 15.74 -7.25
CA VAL A 83 4.07 17.07 -7.58
C VAL A 83 2.55 17.04 -7.80
N THR A 84 2.08 16.16 -8.68
CA THR A 84 0.66 16.10 -9.05
C THR A 84 -0.24 15.68 -7.88
N VAL A 85 0.17 14.68 -7.09
CA VAL A 85 -0.60 14.21 -5.93
C VAL A 85 -0.65 15.24 -4.81
N ASN A 86 0.45 15.96 -4.54
CA ASN A 86 0.41 17.04 -3.55
C ASN A 86 -0.51 18.19 -4.01
N VAL A 87 -0.44 18.61 -5.28
CA VAL A 87 -1.31 19.67 -5.81
C VAL A 87 -2.78 19.26 -5.70
N VAL A 88 -3.15 18.10 -6.24
CA VAL A 88 -4.53 17.64 -6.22
C VAL A 88 -4.96 17.26 -4.79
N GLY A 89 -4.14 16.54 -4.04
CA GLY A 89 -4.45 16.07 -2.69
C GLY A 89 -4.66 17.20 -1.69
N VAL A 90 -3.80 18.23 -1.72
CA VAL A 90 -3.99 19.43 -0.88
C VAL A 90 -5.25 20.17 -1.31
N SER A 91 -5.49 20.34 -2.61
CA SER A 91 -6.68 21.07 -3.10
C SER A 91 -7.98 20.39 -2.70
N ILE A 92 -8.12 19.06 -2.82
CA ILE A 92 -9.35 18.36 -2.38
C ILE A 92 -9.59 18.49 -0.88
N VAL A 93 -8.53 18.47 -0.06
CA VAL A 93 -8.67 18.64 1.39
C VAL A 93 -9.04 20.08 1.75
N LEU A 94 -8.43 21.08 1.11
CA LEU A 94 -8.81 22.48 1.31
C LEU A 94 -10.26 22.75 0.89
N LEU A 95 -10.71 22.20 -0.24
CA LEU A 95 -12.07 22.36 -0.75
C LEU A 95 -13.12 21.69 0.16
N THR A 96 -12.78 20.59 0.80
CA THR A 96 -13.75 19.84 1.62
C THR A 96 -13.74 20.22 3.09
N GLU A 97 -12.59 20.59 3.67
CA GLU A 97 -12.43 20.80 5.11
C GLU A 97 -12.17 22.28 5.48
N TYR A 98 -11.51 23.06 4.61
CA TYR A 98 -11.16 24.45 4.93
C TYR A 98 -12.15 25.46 4.33
N PHE A 99 -12.48 25.35 3.03
CA PHE A 99 -13.43 26.24 2.36
C PHE A 99 -14.87 25.75 2.49
N ASP A 100 -15.79 26.72 2.46
CA ASP A 100 -17.24 26.44 2.49
C ASP A 100 -17.74 26.19 1.06
N ILE A 101 -17.54 24.97 0.57
CA ILE A 101 -18.01 24.49 -0.74
C ILE A 101 -19.34 23.76 -0.55
N LYS A 102 -20.33 24.10 -1.37
CA LYS A 102 -21.65 23.42 -1.34
C LYS A 102 -21.46 21.93 -1.68
N GLY A 103 -22.09 21.06 -0.89
CA GLY A 103 -21.99 19.61 -1.10
C GLY A 103 -20.65 18.98 -0.68
N ALA A 104 -19.80 19.66 0.08
CA ALA A 104 -18.48 19.18 0.49
C ALA A 104 -18.47 17.77 1.10
N ASN A 105 -19.54 17.33 1.76
CA ASN A 105 -19.64 15.98 2.32
C ASN A 105 -19.75 14.91 1.23
N ILE A 106 -20.53 15.18 0.17
CA ILE A 106 -20.69 14.29 -0.99
C ILE A 106 -19.38 14.25 -1.79
N LEU A 107 -18.80 15.44 -2.04
CA LEU A 107 -17.50 15.55 -2.74
C LEU A 107 -16.42 14.73 -2.02
N ARG A 108 -16.36 14.82 -0.70
CA ARG A 108 -15.41 14.03 0.11
C ARG A 108 -15.61 12.54 -0.06
N LEU A 109 -16.85 12.04 -0.02
CA LEU A 109 -17.13 10.62 -0.23
C LEU A 109 -16.64 10.19 -1.61
N GLY A 110 -16.89 10.98 -2.66
CA GLY A 110 -16.40 10.70 -4.01
C GLY A 110 -14.87 10.67 -4.09
N TYR A 111 -14.16 11.61 -3.48
CA TYR A 111 -12.69 11.62 -3.46
C TYR A 111 -12.08 10.45 -2.68
N MET A 112 -12.81 9.88 -1.73
CA MET A 112 -12.36 8.72 -0.95
C MET A 112 -12.70 7.38 -1.60
N THR A 113 -13.44 7.35 -2.71
CA THR A 113 -13.78 6.09 -3.41
C THR A 113 -12.56 5.28 -3.82
N THR A 114 -11.46 5.95 -4.14
CA THR A 114 -10.18 5.31 -4.52
C THR A 114 -9.55 4.46 -3.40
N MET A 115 -10.02 4.57 -2.16
CA MET A 115 -9.62 3.66 -1.07
C MET A 115 -10.34 2.30 -1.12
N ILE A 116 -11.47 2.23 -1.83
CA ILE A 116 -12.35 1.06 -1.80
C ILE A 116 -11.95 0.03 -2.85
N TYR A 117 -11.51 0.47 -4.04
CA TYR A 117 -11.21 -0.42 -5.15
C TYR A 117 -9.71 -0.50 -5.45
N SER A 118 -9.30 -1.64 -6.04
CA SER A 118 -7.89 -1.89 -6.36
C SER A 118 -7.38 -0.98 -7.48
N GLY A 119 -6.05 -0.81 -7.56
CA GLY A 119 -5.41 -0.08 -8.65
C GLY A 119 -5.76 -0.63 -10.05
N VAL A 120 -5.95 -1.95 -10.17
CA VAL A 120 -6.38 -2.58 -11.43
C VAL A 120 -7.78 -2.11 -11.82
N ALA A 121 -8.73 -2.13 -10.89
CA ALA A 121 -10.10 -1.68 -11.12
C ALA A 121 -10.13 -0.19 -11.52
N LEU A 122 -9.34 0.66 -10.84
CA LEU A 122 -9.22 2.08 -11.18
C LEU A 122 -8.78 2.28 -12.63
N VAL A 123 -7.68 1.63 -13.03
CA VAL A 123 -7.15 1.74 -14.40
C VAL A 123 -8.18 1.25 -15.42
N THR A 124 -8.79 0.09 -15.16
CA THR A 124 -9.82 -0.48 -16.05
C THR A 124 -11.00 0.46 -16.22
N GLY A 125 -11.47 1.09 -15.13
CA GLY A 125 -12.55 2.08 -15.18
C GLY A 125 -12.22 3.28 -16.09
N TYR A 126 -10.99 3.79 -16.02
CA TYR A 126 -10.54 4.86 -16.92
C TYR A 126 -10.37 4.37 -18.36
N LEU A 127 -9.90 3.13 -18.57
CA LEU A 127 -9.75 2.57 -19.91
C LEU A 127 -11.08 2.42 -20.65
N PHE A 128 -12.20 2.18 -19.99
CA PHE A 128 -13.51 2.17 -20.64
C PHE A 128 -13.85 3.52 -21.29
N LEU A 129 -13.34 4.61 -20.74
CA LEU A 129 -13.61 5.95 -21.27
C LEU A 129 -12.51 6.46 -22.19
N TYR A 130 -11.23 6.29 -21.81
CA TYR A 130 -10.09 6.97 -22.39
C TYR A 130 -9.18 6.12 -23.27
N ALA A 131 -9.30 4.78 -23.28
CA ALA A 131 -8.49 3.95 -24.17
C ALA A 131 -8.72 4.30 -25.65
N SER A 132 -7.88 3.81 -26.55
CA SER A 132 -7.97 4.08 -27.99
C SER A 132 -9.33 3.74 -28.60
N ASP A 133 -9.99 2.72 -28.07
CA ASP A 133 -11.34 2.25 -28.40
C ASP A 133 -12.39 2.67 -27.34
N GLY A 134 -12.01 3.53 -26.38
CA GLY A 134 -12.88 4.00 -25.31
C GLY A 134 -13.98 4.95 -25.79
N ILE A 135 -15.04 5.09 -24.99
CA ILE A 135 -16.22 5.87 -25.35
C ILE A 135 -15.88 7.32 -25.71
N LEU A 136 -15.09 8.00 -24.85
CA LEU A 136 -14.72 9.40 -25.08
C LEU A 136 -13.73 9.56 -26.23
N THR A 137 -12.73 8.68 -26.32
CA THR A 137 -11.74 8.72 -27.40
C THR A 137 -12.41 8.52 -28.75
N THR A 138 -13.31 7.55 -28.87
CA THR A 138 -14.08 7.31 -30.09
C THR A 138 -14.91 8.54 -30.46
N ALA A 139 -15.56 9.20 -29.49
CA ALA A 139 -16.32 10.42 -29.75
C ALA A 139 -15.42 11.58 -30.20
N LEU A 140 -14.23 11.72 -29.58
CA LEU A 140 -13.25 12.76 -29.95
C LEU A 140 -12.66 12.53 -31.34
N VAL A 141 -12.30 11.29 -31.71
CA VAL A 141 -11.79 10.95 -33.04
C VAL A 141 -12.86 11.20 -34.11
N ASN A 142 -14.12 10.89 -33.83
CA ASN A 142 -15.23 11.17 -34.75
C ASN A 142 -15.47 12.67 -34.94
N ALA A 143 -15.30 13.48 -33.88
CA ALA A 143 -15.44 14.94 -33.95
C ALA A 143 -14.21 15.63 -34.52
N PHE A 144 -13.02 15.09 -34.24
CA PHE A 144 -11.73 15.63 -34.64
C PHE A 144 -10.84 14.53 -35.25
N PRO A 145 -10.90 14.24 -36.55
CA PRO A 145 -10.18 13.13 -37.20
C PRO A 145 -8.65 13.13 -37.01
N SER A 146 -8.07 14.29 -36.68
CA SER A 146 -6.63 14.42 -36.38
C SER A 146 -6.25 14.12 -34.95
N PHE A 147 -7.22 13.76 -34.06
CA PHE A 147 -6.96 13.43 -32.69
C PHE A 147 -6.28 12.07 -32.57
N ASP A 148 -5.17 11.98 -31.82
CA ASP A 148 -4.45 10.72 -31.59
C ASP A 148 -5.28 9.78 -30.70
N PRO A 149 -5.73 8.63 -31.18
CA PRO A 149 -6.50 7.69 -30.38
C PRO A 149 -5.70 7.07 -29.22
N ASN A 150 -4.35 7.08 -29.29
CA ASN A 150 -3.49 6.52 -28.25
C ASN A 150 -3.06 7.53 -27.17
N TRP A 151 -3.73 8.69 -27.10
CA TRP A 151 -3.41 9.76 -26.14
C TRP A 151 -3.36 9.32 -24.68
N PHE A 152 -4.18 8.33 -24.30
CA PHE A 152 -4.25 7.79 -22.95
C PHE A 152 -3.45 6.48 -22.82
N SER A 153 -2.13 6.58 -22.99
CA SER A 153 -1.18 5.46 -22.88
C SER A 153 0.16 5.92 -22.31
N GLY A 154 0.99 4.99 -21.90
CA GLY A 154 2.34 5.25 -21.42
C GLY A 154 2.41 6.16 -20.19
N PHE A 155 3.42 7.03 -20.13
CA PHE A 155 3.74 7.86 -18.95
C PHE A 155 2.57 8.76 -18.51
N ASN A 156 1.94 9.49 -19.43
CA ASN A 156 0.91 10.46 -19.09
C ASN A 156 -0.34 9.79 -18.50
N ALA A 157 -0.76 8.67 -19.06
CA ALA A 157 -1.88 7.91 -18.57
C ALA A 157 -1.61 7.30 -17.18
N VAL A 158 -0.39 6.78 -16.96
CA VAL A 158 0.05 6.27 -15.65
C VAL A 158 0.07 7.39 -14.62
N LEU A 159 0.67 8.54 -14.96
CA LEU A 159 0.74 9.69 -14.06
C LEU A 159 -0.66 10.20 -13.68
N PHE A 160 -1.55 10.34 -14.67
CA PHE A 160 -2.95 10.72 -14.44
C PHE A 160 -3.64 9.75 -13.48
N THR A 161 -3.66 8.47 -13.83
CA THR A 161 -4.36 7.43 -13.05
C THR A 161 -3.82 7.33 -11.62
N MET A 162 -2.51 7.32 -11.46
CA MET A 162 -1.88 7.23 -10.15
C MET A 162 -2.04 8.51 -9.32
N THR A 163 -2.11 9.69 -9.97
CA THR A 163 -2.42 10.93 -9.24
C THR A 163 -3.73 10.79 -8.48
N PHE A 164 -4.80 10.37 -9.15
CA PHE A 164 -6.10 10.20 -8.50
C PHE A 164 -6.13 9.01 -7.53
N ALA A 165 -5.40 7.94 -7.80
CA ALA A 165 -5.28 6.81 -6.88
C ALA A 165 -4.64 7.19 -5.53
N CYS A 166 -3.56 7.98 -5.55
CA CYS A 166 -2.75 8.26 -4.36
C CYS A 166 -3.29 9.39 -3.48
N THR A 167 -4.17 10.25 -4.00
CA THR A 167 -4.72 11.39 -3.26
C THR A 167 -5.64 11.01 -2.12
N SER A 168 -6.15 9.77 -2.06
CA SER A 168 -6.93 9.26 -0.94
C SER A 168 -6.17 9.33 0.40
N ASN A 169 -4.85 9.11 0.37
CA ASN A 169 -4.00 9.25 1.55
C ASN A 169 -3.98 10.70 2.05
N HIS A 170 -3.95 11.68 1.12
CA HIS A 170 -4.06 13.10 1.48
C HIS A 170 -5.43 13.41 2.09
N ALA A 171 -6.51 12.89 1.50
CA ALA A 171 -7.85 13.07 2.03
C ALA A 171 -7.99 12.52 3.46
N LEU A 172 -7.28 11.45 3.81
CA LEU A 172 -7.34 10.85 5.13
C LEU A 172 -6.43 11.57 6.15
N PHE A 173 -5.13 11.66 5.87
CA PHE A 173 -4.14 12.15 6.84
C PHE A 173 -4.13 13.68 6.95
N LEU A 174 -4.15 14.39 5.82
CA LEU A 174 -4.12 15.84 5.81
C LEU A 174 -5.41 16.44 6.38
N ARG A 175 -6.56 15.77 6.17
CA ARG A 175 -7.82 16.13 6.82
C ARG A 175 -7.69 16.12 8.34
N ASN A 176 -7.09 15.08 8.90
CA ASN A 176 -6.91 15.00 10.35
C ASN A 176 -5.98 16.11 10.85
N ALA A 177 -4.94 16.45 10.09
CA ALA A 177 -4.05 17.56 10.41
C ALA A 177 -4.77 18.92 10.38
N ILE A 178 -5.59 19.20 9.34
CA ILE A 178 -6.40 20.43 9.26
C ILE A 178 -7.37 20.54 10.44
N ARG A 179 -8.06 19.45 10.77
CA ARG A 179 -9.00 19.42 11.91
C ARG A 179 -8.32 19.59 13.27
N GLY A 180 -7.03 19.29 13.32
CA GLY A 180 -6.19 19.49 14.50
C GLY A 180 -5.72 20.95 14.70
N ILE A 181 -5.95 21.84 13.74
CA ILE A 181 -5.60 23.26 13.86
C ILE A 181 -6.56 23.94 14.82
N ASP A 182 -6.02 24.69 15.78
CA ASP A 182 -6.83 25.49 16.70
C ASP A 182 -7.41 26.70 15.98
N TYR A 183 -8.75 26.79 15.96
CA TYR A 183 -9.46 27.90 15.33
C TYR A 183 -9.09 29.26 15.93
N ASN A 184 -8.80 29.32 17.23
CA ASN A 184 -8.41 30.56 17.89
C ASN A 184 -7.16 31.21 17.24
N THR A 185 -6.23 30.40 16.72
CA THR A 185 -5.05 30.90 16.00
C THR A 185 -5.44 31.55 14.67
N VAL A 186 -6.41 30.95 13.97
CA VAL A 186 -6.96 31.49 12.71
C VAL A 186 -7.72 32.78 12.97
N GLU A 187 -8.54 32.82 14.02
CA GLU A 187 -9.32 33.98 14.41
C GLU A 187 -8.43 35.13 14.86
N ALA A 188 -7.42 34.88 15.69
CA ALA A 188 -6.43 35.88 16.07
C ALA A 188 -5.73 36.53 14.87
N ALA A 189 -5.32 35.74 13.89
CA ALA A 189 -4.72 36.25 12.67
C ALA A 189 -5.72 37.14 11.87
N ARG A 190 -7.00 36.78 11.84
CA ARG A 190 -8.05 37.57 11.16
C ARG A 190 -8.32 38.86 11.91
N ASN A 191 -8.39 38.84 13.24
CA ASN A 191 -8.60 40.04 14.07
C ASN A 191 -7.43 41.01 13.93
N MET A 192 -6.23 40.52 13.60
CA MET A 192 -5.07 41.34 13.22
C MET A 192 -5.12 41.85 11.75
N GLY A 193 -6.24 41.70 11.05
CA GLY A 193 -6.47 42.20 9.69
C GLY A 193 -5.91 41.31 8.59
N ALA A 194 -5.51 40.06 8.85
CA ALA A 194 -5.04 39.17 7.82
C ALA A 194 -6.16 38.69 6.89
N LYS A 195 -6.00 38.88 5.57
CA LYS A 195 -6.93 38.37 4.55
C LYS A 195 -6.96 36.82 4.56
N PRO A 196 -8.06 36.16 4.18
CA PRO A 196 -8.20 34.70 4.21
C PRO A 196 -7.06 33.93 3.54
N PHE A 197 -6.58 34.40 2.41
CA PHE A 197 -5.45 33.81 1.70
C PHE A 197 -4.12 33.92 2.48
N LYS A 198 -3.90 35.05 3.16
CA LYS A 198 -2.70 35.25 4.00
C LYS A 198 -2.74 34.34 5.24
N VAL A 199 -3.93 34.13 5.81
CA VAL A 199 -4.13 33.16 6.91
C VAL A 199 -3.84 31.74 6.44
N LEU A 200 -4.34 31.35 5.25
CA LEU A 200 -4.06 30.04 4.69
C LEU A 200 -2.55 29.80 4.54
N TRP A 201 -1.80 30.73 3.95
CA TRP A 201 -0.38 30.56 3.68
C TRP A 201 0.54 30.74 4.89
N LYS A 202 0.19 31.62 5.84
CA LYS A 202 1.06 31.93 6.97
C LYS A 202 0.70 31.20 8.27
N VAL A 203 -0.52 30.66 8.38
CA VAL A 203 -0.99 29.98 9.59
C VAL A 203 -1.31 28.51 9.27
N VAL A 204 -2.23 28.26 8.33
CA VAL A 204 -2.73 26.90 8.07
C VAL A 204 -1.66 26.05 7.36
N PHE A 205 -1.10 26.54 6.28
CA PHE A 205 -0.14 25.78 5.47
C PHE A 205 1.12 25.34 6.24
N PRO A 206 1.77 26.20 7.04
CA PRO A 206 2.94 25.77 7.83
C PRO A 206 2.64 24.67 8.84
N THR A 207 1.43 24.66 9.42
CA THR A 207 1.01 23.58 10.34
C THR A 207 0.76 22.25 9.64
N LEU A 208 0.53 22.26 8.33
CA LEU A 208 0.31 21.07 7.51
C LEU A 208 1.63 20.48 6.95
N VAL A 209 2.70 21.30 6.87
CA VAL A 209 3.98 20.91 6.25
C VAL A 209 4.52 19.58 6.78
N PRO A 210 4.51 19.25 8.08
CA PRO A 210 5.01 17.97 8.58
C PRO A 210 4.24 16.77 8.02
N THR A 211 2.91 16.89 8.02
CA THR A 211 2.04 15.83 7.45
C THR A 211 2.21 15.74 5.93
N MET A 212 2.33 16.87 5.25
CA MET A 212 2.59 16.92 3.80
C MET A 212 3.93 16.28 3.46
N PHE A 213 4.97 16.52 4.25
CA PHE A 213 6.27 15.90 4.03
C PHE A 213 6.20 14.37 4.13
N SER A 214 5.55 13.84 5.18
CA SER A 214 5.34 12.40 5.34
C SER A 214 4.55 11.81 4.16
N LEU A 215 3.48 12.49 3.72
CA LEU A 215 2.69 12.07 2.56
C LEU A 215 3.49 12.14 1.26
N THR A 216 4.35 13.13 1.10
CA THR A 216 5.24 13.28 -0.06
C THR A 216 6.18 12.09 -0.18
N VAL A 217 6.82 11.68 0.93
CA VAL A 217 7.70 10.50 0.95
C VAL A 217 6.91 9.21 0.67
N MET A 218 5.73 9.05 1.27
CA MET A 218 4.87 7.89 0.98
C MET A 218 4.44 7.85 -0.49
N THR A 219 4.09 9.00 -1.08
CA THR A 219 3.71 9.10 -2.50
C THR A 219 4.89 8.77 -3.41
N PHE A 220 6.09 9.23 -3.07
CA PHE A 220 7.30 8.92 -3.83
C PHE A 220 7.59 7.41 -3.83
N ILE A 221 7.52 6.76 -2.67
CA ILE A 221 7.69 5.30 -2.55
C ILE A 221 6.61 4.58 -3.37
N THR A 222 5.36 5.03 -3.30
CA THR A 222 4.25 4.44 -4.09
C THR A 222 4.50 4.57 -5.59
N GLY A 223 5.05 5.70 -6.05
CA GLY A 223 5.43 5.92 -7.43
C GLY A 223 6.57 5.01 -7.90
N LEU A 224 7.61 4.86 -7.06
CA LEU A 224 8.71 3.92 -7.34
C LEU A 224 8.23 2.47 -7.40
N CYS A 225 7.32 2.09 -6.50
CA CYS A 225 6.78 0.74 -6.37
C CYS A 225 5.52 0.50 -7.24
N ALA A 226 5.22 1.39 -8.19
CA ALA A 226 4.06 1.26 -9.05
C ALA A 226 4.12 -0.02 -9.90
N MET A 227 3.00 -0.75 -9.94
CA MET A 227 2.90 -1.99 -10.72
C MET A 227 1.67 -2.01 -11.63
N SER A 228 0.46 -1.92 -11.06
CA SER A 228 -0.79 -2.15 -11.82
C SER A 228 -0.99 -1.15 -12.96
N ALA A 229 -0.81 0.15 -12.70
CA ALA A 229 -1.00 1.17 -13.71
C ALA A 229 0.08 1.10 -14.82
N PRO A 230 1.40 1.03 -14.52
CA PRO A 230 2.41 0.82 -15.55
C PRO A 230 2.17 -0.41 -16.42
N THR A 231 1.82 -1.56 -15.79
CA THR A 231 1.57 -2.81 -16.53
C THR A 231 0.40 -2.70 -17.49
N LEU A 232 -0.73 -2.11 -17.05
CA LEU A 232 -1.95 -2.02 -17.85
C LEU A 232 -1.91 -0.93 -18.92
N LEU A 233 -1.11 0.12 -18.69
CA LEU A 233 -1.01 1.28 -19.58
C LEU A 233 0.27 1.28 -20.43
N GLY A 234 1.03 0.19 -20.43
CA GLY A 234 2.20 0.01 -21.28
C GLY A 234 3.37 0.95 -20.95
N TYR A 235 3.67 1.15 -19.65
CA TYR A 235 4.79 1.97 -19.22
C TYR A 235 5.88 1.13 -18.55
N ASP A 236 7.06 1.14 -19.14
CA ASP A 236 8.23 0.41 -18.67
C ASP A 236 8.75 0.98 -17.34
N SER A 237 8.57 0.23 -16.25
CA SER A 237 9.04 0.60 -14.92
C SER A 237 9.61 -0.60 -14.16
N ILE A 238 10.26 -0.36 -13.01
CA ILE A 238 11.03 -1.40 -12.29
C ILE A 238 10.15 -2.58 -11.89
N ASN A 239 8.99 -2.38 -11.26
CA ASN A 239 8.19 -3.48 -10.71
C ASN A 239 7.59 -4.41 -11.76
N PRO A 240 6.95 -3.93 -12.84
CA PRO A 240 6.54 -4.80 -13.95
C PRO A 240 7.70 -5.62 -14.52
N GLU A 241 8.89 -5.01 -14.66
CA GLU A 241 10.07 -5.69 -15.17
C GLU A 241 10.58 -6.77 -14.21
N ILE A 242 10.61 -6.52 -12.90
CA ILE A 242 10.94 -7.53 -11.89
C ILE A 242 10.05 -8.76 -12.02
N VAL A 243 8.70 -8.52 -12.13
CA VAL A 243 7.74 -9.62 -12.24
C VAL A 243 7.91 -10.39 -13.55
N ARG A 244 8.16 -9.68 -14.66
CA ARG A 244 8.43 -10.29 -15.97
C ARG A 244 9.68 -11.18 -15.91
N LEU A 245 10.80 -10.64 -15.42
CA LEU A 245 12.07 -11.38 -15.28
C LEU A 245 11.96 -12.55 -14.30
N ALA A 246 11.23 -12.38 -13.21
CA ALA A 246 10.99 -13.46 -12.25
C ALA A 246 10.21 -14.65 -12.85
N GLY A 247 9.40 -14.40 -13.90
CA GLY A 247 8.65 -15.41 -14.65
C GLY A 247 9.40 -16.00 -15.84
N SER A 248 10.49 -15.36 -16.29
CA SER A 248 11.27 -15.76 -17.47
C SER A 248 12.18 -16.96 -17.17
N SER A 249 12.42 -17.79 -18.19
CA SER A 249 13.39 -18.88 -18.11
C SER A 249 14.78 -18.40 -18.55
N THR A 250 15.83 -19.12 -18.14
CA THR A 250 17.21 -18.86 -18.58
C THR A 250 17.42 -19.15 -20.05
N ALA A 251 16.53 -19.92 -20.69
CA ALA A 251 16.55 -20.17 -22.12
C ALA A 251 16.14 -18.95 -22.95
N ASP A 252 15.28 -18.09 -22.39
CA ASP A 252 14.74 -16.93 -23.10
C ASP A 252 15.60 -15.67 -22.92
N GLU A 253 16.22 -15.52 -21.73
CA GLU A 253 16.99 -14.32 -21.37
C GLU A 253 18.23 -14.64 -20.52
N ALA A 254 19.28 -13.80 -20.66
CA ALA A 254 20.49 -13.91 -19.84
C ALA A 254 20.21 -13.46 -18.38
N PHE A 255 20.49 -14.32 -17.42
CA PHE A 255 20.43 -14.06 -15.97
C PHE A 255 19.11 -13.44 -15.48
N PRO A 256 17.89 -13.91 -15.88
CA PRO A 256 16.65 -13.18 -15.59
C PRO A 256 16.42 -13.03 -14.09
N GLN A 257 16.67 -14.05 -13.30
CA GLN A 257 16.47 -14.05 -11.85
C GLN A 257 17.44 -13.12 -11.12
N ALA A 258 18.71 -13.11 -11.50
CA ALA A 258 19.71 -12.21 -10.90
C ALA A 258 19.47 -10.74 -11.31
N ARG A 259 18.96 -10.49 -12.52
CA ARG A 259 18.53 -9.16 -12.96
C ARG A 259 17.32 -8.68 -12.16
N ALA A 260 16.32 -9.54 -11.92
CA ALA A 260 15.18 -9.23 -11.06
C ALA A 260 15.63 -8.92 -9.62
N ALA A 261 16.58 -9.68 -9.08
CA ALA A 261 17.18 -9.44 -7.79
C ALA A 261 17.89 -8.07 -7.73
N LEU A 262 18.72 -7.74 -8.72
CA LEU A 262 19.43 -6.46 -8.79
C LEU A 262 18.45 -5.27 -8.82
N LEU A 263 17.43 -5.30 -9.68
CA LEU A 263 16.40 -4.26 -9.74
C LEU A 263 15.65 -4.12 -8.41
N SER A 264 15.35 -5.24 -7.75
CA SER A 264 14.69 -5.24 -6.45
C SER A 264 15.54 -4.58 -5.36
N ILE A 265 16.85 -4.80 -5.39
CA ILE A 265 17.81 -4.20 -4.45
C ILE A 265 17.99 -2.70 -4.72
N ILE A 266 18.08 -2.29 -5.98
CA ILE A 266 18.13 -0.86 -6.35
C ILE A 266 16.88 -0.15 -5.80
N LEU A 267 15.71 -0.76 -5.99
CA LEU A 267 14.45 -0.22 -5.46
C LEU A 267 14.46 -0.15 -3.93
N ALA A 268 14.99 -1.17 -3.25
CA ALA A 268 15.14 -1.19 -1.80
C ALA A 268 16.09 -0.08 -1.30
N MET A 269 17.21 0.14 -1.98
CA MET A 269 18.16 1.21 -1.63
C MET A 269 17.48 2.60 -1.69
N PHE A 270 16.73 2.91 -2.76
CA PHE A 270 15.98 4.15 -2.84
C PHE A 270 14.96 4.28 -1.70
N THR A 271 14.24 3.20 -1.39
CA THR A 271 13.26 3.20 -0.30
C THR A 271 13.91 3.43 1.06
N ILE A 272 15.04 2.78 1.35
CA ILE A 272 15.78 2.93 2.61
C ILE A 272 16.29 4.36 2.79
N VAL A 273 16.88 4.93 1.74
CA VAL A 273 17.38 6.32 1.77
C VAL A 273 16.24 7.29 2.10
N LEU A 274 15.11 7.15 1.42
CA LEU A 274 13.95 8.02 1.63
C LEU A 274 13.34 7.88 3.02
N LEU A 275 13.17 6.65 3.51
CA LEU A 275 12.65 6.42 4.87
C LEU A 275 13.62 6.93 5.93
N THR A 276 14.94 6.86 5.69
CA THR A 276 15.95 7.44 6.59
C THR A 276 15.83 8.96 6.63
N VAL A 277 15.68 9.61 5.47
CA VAL A 277 15.46 11.05 5.37
C VAL A 277 14.17 11.45 6.09
N LEU A 278 13.07 10.71 5.88
CA LEU A 278 11.81 10.94 6.57
C LEU A 278 11.96 10.85 8.09
N SER A 279 12.59 9.77 8.58
CA SER A 279 12.80 9.55 10.00
C SER A 279 13.71 10.64 10.63
N ALA A 280 14.71 11.10 9.91
CA ALA A 280 15.59 12.19 10.35
C ALA A 280 14.82 13.54 10.42
N TYR A 281 13.91 13.77 9.48
CA TYR A 281 13.06 14.97 9.48
C TYR A 281 12.05 14.94 10.64
N GLU A 282 11.35 13.82 10.84
CA GLU A 282 10.38 13.64 11.94
C GLU A 282 11.02 13.84 13.32
N ARG A 283 12.26 13.38 13.52
CA ARG A 283 13.00 13.57 14.79
C ARG A 283 13.35 15.02 15.10
N LYS A 284 13.55 15.86 14.10
CA LYS A 284 13.89 17.29 14.27
C LYS A 284 12.68 18.17 14.54
N GLY A 285 11.47 17.69 14.24
CA GLY A 285 10.24 18.46 14.35
C GLY A 285 9.61 18.36 15.74
N HIS A 286 9.61 19.44 16.50
CA HIS A 286 8.77 19.60 17.71
C HIS A 286 7.39 20.12 17.29
N TYR A 287 6.58 19.26 16.67
CA TYR A 287 5.26 19.63 16.13
C TYR A 287 4.09 19.38 17.09
N LEU A 288 4.37 19.35 18.40
CA LEU A 288 3.33 19.15 19.41
C LEU A 288 2.62 20.48 19.71
N SER A 289 1.42 20.63 19.20
CA SER A 289 0.48 21.65 19.66
C SER A 289 -0.01 21.28 21.06
N VAL A 290 0.42 22.05 22.05
CA VAL A 290 0.21 21.80 23.48
C VAL A 290 -1.19 22.22 23.98
N SER A 291 -2.08 22.69 23.14
CA SER A 291 -3.41 23.13 23.59
C SER A 291 -4.30 21.94 23.95
N LYS A 292 -4.66 21.80 25.21
CA LYS A 292 -5.60 20.78 25.72
C LYS A 292 -7.07 21.01 25.29
N THR A 293 -7.42 22.27 24.97
CA THR A 293 -8.76 22.66 24.50
C THR A 293 -8.65 23.34 23.16
N LYS A 294 -8.95 22.60 22.07
CA LYS A 294 -8.91 23.12 20.70
C LYS A 294 -10.31 23.47 20.24
N ALA A 295 -10.53 24.71 19.81
CA ALA A 295 -11.73 25.09 19.10
C ALA A 295 -11.70 24.45 17.69
N ARG A 296 -12.81 23.81 17.29
CA ARG A 296 -12.92 23.17 15.99
C ARG A 296 -12.84 24.20 14.86
N LEU A 297 -12.00 23.94 13.87
CA LEU A 297 -11.83 24.80 12.71
C LEU A 297 -13.17 25.03 11.99
N GLN A 298 -13.58 26.30 11.83
CA GLN A 298 -14.76 26.69 11.07
C GLN A 298 -14.40 26.89 9.60
N LYS A 299 -15.29 26.45 8.71
CA LYS A 299 -15.11 26.63 7.26
C LYS A 299 -15.09 28.10 6.87
N GLN A 300 -14.20 28.43 5.97
CA GLN A 300 -13.97 29.80 5.53
C GLN A 300 -14.71 30.07 4.21
N LYS A 301 -15.51 31.15 4.17
CA LYS A 301 -16.18 31.59 2.94
C LYS A 301 -15.19 32.30 2.02
N ILE A 302 -15.25 31.98 0.74
CA ILE A 302 -14.51 32.70 -0.31
C ILE A 302 -15.32 33.96 -0.65
N THR A 303 -14.82 35.13 -0.26
CA THR A 303 -15.54 36.41 -0.39
C THR A 303 -15.66 36.92 -1.82
N ASN A 304 -14.67 36.62 -2.66
CA ASN A 304 -14.71 37.03 -4.07
C ASN A 304 -15.60 36.05 -4.88
N PRO A 305 -16.66 36.52 -5.55
CA PRO A 305 -17.61 35.66 -6.25
C PRO A 305 -16.98 34.89 -7.41
N VAL A 306 -16.03 35.47 -8.14
CA VAL A 306 -15.33 34.78 -9.24
C VAL A 306 -14.52 33.60 -8.71
N TRP A 307 -13.69 33.83 -7.70
CA TRP A 307 -12.89 32.74 -7.08
C TRP A 307 -13.78 31.70 -6.41
N ASN A 308 -14.90 32.10 -5.85
CA ASN A 308 -15.86 31.15 -5.28
C ASN A 308 -16.46 30.23 -6.35
N THR A 309 -16.89 30.81 -7.48
CA THR A 309 -17.43 30.03 -8.61
C THR A 309 -16.37 29.10 -9.20
N LEU A 310 -15.15 29.59 -9.42
CA LEU A 310 -14.05 28.76 -9.93
C LEU A 310 -13.70 27.59 -8.98
N ALA A 311 -13.70 27.85 -7.66
CA ALA A 311 -13.46 26.80 -6.66
C ALA A 311 -14.55 25.71 -6.69
N HIS A 312 -15.82 26.09 -6.87
CA HIS A 312 -16.92 25.13 -7.00
C HIS A 312 -16.80 24.32 -8.30
N ILE A 313 -16.55 24.98 -9.43
CA ILE A 313 -16.35 24.30 -10.73
C ILE A 313 -15.20 23.30 -10.60
N TYR A 314 -14.05 23.72 -10.08
CA TYR A 314 -12.89 22.85 -9.90
C TYR A 314 -13.19 21.64 -9.00
N ALA A 315 -13.90 21.86 -7.88
CA ALA A 315 -14.32 20.79 -6.99
C ALA A 315 -15.22 19.78 -7.70
N TYR A 316 -16.23 20.23 -8.45
CA TYR A 316 -17.15 19.33 -9.15
C TYR A 316 -16.48 18.61 -10.33
N VAL A 317 -15.58 19.28 -11.06
CA VAL A 317 -14.79 18.63 -12.14
C VAL A 317 -13.92 17.52 -11.56
N LEU A 318 -13.21 17.79 -10.46
CA LEU A 318 -12.46 16.73 -9.76
C LEU A 318 -13.37 15.59 -9.33
N PHE A 319 -14.53 15.88 -8.75
CA PHE A 319 -15.49 14.85 -8.33
C PHE A 319 -15.90 13.94 -9.49
N ILE A 320 -16.18 14.52 -10.66
CA ILE A 320 -16.52 13.75 -11.87
C ILE A 320 -15.36 12.82 -12.23
N ILE A 321 -14.12 13.32 -12.24
CA ILE A 321 -12.93 12.51 -12.56
C ILE A 321 -12.79 11.32 -11.59
N TYR A 322 -13.01 11.53 -10.30
CA TYR A 322 -12.98 10.43 -9.30
C TYR A 322 -14.11 9.43 -9.47
N MET A 323 -15.27 9.89 -9.91
CA MET A 323 -16.44 9.02 -10.07
C MET A 323 -16.44 8.22 -11.38
N ILE A 324 -15.71 8.68 -12.41
CA ILE A 324 -15.63 8.00 -13.72
C ILE A 324 -15.31 6.50 -13.59
N PRO A 325 -14.23 6.06 -12.94
CA PRO A 325 -13.90 4.64 -12.89
C PRO A 325 -14.98 3.82 -12.17
N VAL A 326 -15.57 4.37 -11.11
CA VAL A 326 -16.66 3.69 -10.38
C VAL A 326 -17.88 3.52 -11.27
N VAL A 327 -18.32 4.61 -11.88
CA VAL A 327 -19.52 4.61 -12.74
C VAL A 327 -19.30 3.69 -13.95
N MET A 328 -18.15 3.75 -14.60
CA MET A 328 -17.83 2.91 -15.76
C MET A 328 -17.79 1.43 -15.38
N ILE A 329 -17.14 1.04 -14.29
CA ILE A 329 -17.10 -0.35 -13.84
C ILE A 329 -18.52 -0.86 -13.54
N VAL A 330 -19.33 -0.07 -12.84
CA VAL A 330 -20.71 -0.45 -12.52
C VAL A 330 -21.54 -0.62 -13.80
N ILE A 331 -21.49 0.35 -14.70
CA ILE A 331 -22.25 0.29 -15.96
C ILE A 331 -21.82 -0.92 -16.81
N PHE A 332 -20.51 -1.10 -17.00
CA PHE A 332 -19.99 -2.20 -17.82
C PHE A 332 -20.20 -3.58 -17.17
N SER A 333 -20.36 -3.67 -15.85
CA SER A 333 -20.68 -4.93 -15.19
C SER A 333 -22.04 -5.50 -15.63
N PHE A 334 -22.95 -4.66 -16.12
CA PHE A 334 -24.26 -5.04 -16.66
C PHE A 334 -24.29 -5.15 -18.19
N GLN A 335 -23.14 -5.14 -18.85
CA GLN A 335 -23.03 -5.26 -20.29
C GLN A 335 -22.60 -6.67 -20.70
N THR A 336 -22.89 -7.07 -21.95
CA THR A 336 -22.40 -8.33 -22.51
C THR A 336 -20.87 -8.30 -22.67
N TYR A 337 -20.24 -9.48 -22.72
CA TYR A 337 -18.80 -9.59 -22.95
C TYR A 337 -18.34 -8.90 -24.23
N GLY A 338 -19.13 -8.98 -25.31
CA GLY A 338 -18.85 -8.30 -26.57
C GLY A 338 -18.81 -6.76 -26.41
N ALA A 339 -19.76 -6.19 -25.68
CA ALA A 339 -19.81 -4.77 -25.37
C ALA A 339 -18.62 -4.32 -24.50
N ILE A 340 -18.28 -5.14 -23.49
CA ILE A 340 -17.12 -4.89 -22.61
C ILE A 340 -15.83 -4.90 -23.44
N ARG A 341 -15.63 -5.89 -24.30
CA ARG A 341 -14.43 -6.04 -25.12
C ARG A 341 -14.27 -4.90 -26.13
N MET A 342 -15.38 -4.47 -26.75
CA MET A 342 -15.39 -3.36 -27.70
C MET A 342 -15.48 -1.99 -27.04
N LYS A 343 -15.60 -1.94 -25.71
CA LYS A 343 -15.84 -0.73 -24.90
C LYS A 343 -17.01 0.12 -25.43
N LYS A 344 -17.99 -0.54 -26.06
CA LYS A 344 -19.21 0.08 -26.56
C LYS A 344 -20.34 -0.12 -25.57
N LEU A 345 -20.91 0.99 -25.11
CA LEU A 345 -22.06 0.96 -24.23
C LEU A 345 -23.32 0.66 -25.04
N ASP A 346 -23.97 -0.45 -24.73
CA ASP A 346 -25.28 -0.80 -25.29
C ASP A 346 -26.37 -0.55 -24.22
N LEU A 347 -27.03 0.58 -24.33
CA LEU A 347 -28.09 0.98 -23.39
C LEU A 347 -29.36 0.16 -23.53
N SER A 348 -29.52 -0.60 -24.63
CA SER A 348 -30.69 -1.41 -24.90
C SER A 348 -30.62 -2.81 -24.28
N ASN A 349 -29.42 -3.33 -24.02
CA ASN A 349 -29.16 -4.70 -23.58
C ASN A 349 -28.46 -4.76 -22.21
N TRP A 350 -29.17 -4.39 -21.15
CA TRP A 350 -28.73 -4.60 -19.78
C TRP A 350 -28.88 -6.05 -19.37
N THR A 351 -27.85 -6.66 -18.82
CA THR A 351 -27.84 -8.08 -18.47
C THR A 351 -27.11 -8.37 -17.18
N LEU A 352 -27.57 -9.39 -16.45
CA LEU A 352 -26.88 -9.95 -15.28
C LEU A 352 -26.00 -11.16 -15.64
N ILE A 353 -25.74 -11.39 -16.92
CA ILE A 353 -25.03 -12.57 -17.40
C ILE A 353 -23.59 -12.65 -16.86
N ASN A 354 -22.95 -11.52 -16.60
CA ASN A 354 -21.61 -11.47 -15.99
C ASN A 354 -21.61 -11.93 -14.53
N PHE A 355 -22.77 -11.98 -13.88
CA PHE A 355 -22.91 -12.45 -12.51
C PHE A 355 -23.32 -13.92 -12.44
N PHE A 356 -24.34 -14.33 -13.20
CA PHE A 356 -24.99 -15.63 -13.03
C PHE A 356 -25.00 -16.51 -14.29
N GLY A 357 -24.67 -15.96 -15.45
CA GLY A 357 -24.79 -16.67 -16.72
C GLY A 357 -23.46 -17.15 -17.29
N THR A 358 -23.55 -17.69 -18.51
CA THR A 358 -22.39 -18.06 -19.32
C THR A 358 -22.48 -17.39 -20.68
N GLN A 359 -21.34 -17.00 -21.24
CA GLN A 359 -21.24 -16.34 -22.53
C GLN A 359 -20.28 -17.07 -23.46
N ASP A 360 -20.49 -16.90 -24.75
CA ASP A 360 -19.64 -17.44 -25.78
C ASP A 360 -18.41 -16.57 -26.00
N TYR A 361 -17.26 -17.20 -26.21
CA TYR A 361 -16.00 -16.52 -26.52
C TYR A 361 -15.68 -16.68 -28.00
N GLN A 362 -15.60 -15.56 -28.71
CA GLN A 362 -15.12 -15.52 -30.08
C GLN A 362 -13.63 -15.17 -30.12
N TYR A 363 -12.85 -15.97 -30.80
CA TYR A 363 -11.43 -15.72 -31.01
C TYR A 363 -11.00 -15.89 -32.46
N LEU A 364 -10.04 -15.08 -32.88
CA LEU A 364 -9.46 -15.17 -34.21
C LEU A 364 -8.38 -16.29 -34.19
N THR A 365 -8.52 -17.23 -35.10
CA THR A 365 -7.49 -18.29 -35.27
C THR A 365 -6.30 -17.74 -36.05
N SER A 366 -5.15 -18.43 -35.97
CA SER A 366 -3.94 -18.12 -36.77
C SER A 366 -4.18 -18.11 -38.29
N ARG A 367 -5.30 -18.68 -38.75
CA ARG A 367 -5.74 -18.70 -40.15
C ARG A 367 -6.71 -17.57 -40.52
N GLY A 368 -6.90 -16.57 -39.64
CA GLY A 368 -7.79 -15.44 -39.89
C GLY A 368 -9.28 -15.75 -39.82
N THR A 369 -9.71 -16.93 -39.33
CA THR A 369 -11.10 -17.31 -39.17
C THR A 369 -11.55 -17.13 -37.71
N TYR A 370 -12.78 -16.64 -37.52
CA TYR A 370 -13.38 -16.57 -36.17
C TYR A 370 -13.90 -17.95 -35.76
N LYS A 371 -13.49 -18.40 -34.57
CA LYS A 371 -14.10 -19.56 -33.92
C LYS A 371 -14.83 -19.12 -32.65
N VAL A 372 -15.98 -19.78 -32.40
CA VAL A 372 -16.78 -19.54 -31.19
C VAL A 372 -16.58 -20.71 -30.24
N ARG A 373 -16.17 -20.42 -29.02
CA ARG A 373 -16.14 -21.39 -27.93
C ARG A 373 -17.34 -21.12 -27.04
N LYS A 374 -18.36 -21.99 -27.17
CA LYS A 374 -19.63 -21.84 -26.46
C LYS A 374 -19.45 -21.97 -24.94
N GLY A 375 -20.15 -21.11 -24.19
CA GLY A 375 -20.22 -21.16 -22.73
C GLY A 375 -18.86 -21.05 -22.00
N SER A 376 -17.82 -20.55 -22.67
CA SER A 376 -16.47 -20.55 -22.08
C SER A 376 -16.19 -19.40 -21.12
N ILE A 377 -17.04 -18.36 -21.12
CA ILE A 377 -16.97 -17.25 -20.16
C ILE A 377 -18.09 -17.43 -19.16
N SER A 378 -17.75 -17.84 -17.97
CA SER A 378 -18.69 -18.01 -16.86
C SER A 378 -18.80 -16.73 -16.05
N GLY A 379 -20.01 -16.36 -15.63
CA GLY A 379 -20.25 -15.26 -14.73
C GLY A 379 -19.63 -15.48 -13.35
N LEU A 380 -19.56 -14.41 -12.56
CA LEU A 380 -18.89 -14.39 -11.27
C LEU A 380 -19.32 -15.54 -10.34
N PHE A 381 -20.64 -15.76 -10.20
CA PHE A 381 -21.19 -16.79 -9.31
C PHE A 381 -21.33 -18.16 -9.98
N ALA A 382 -21.18 -18.24 -11.30
CA ALA A 382 -21.16 -19.49 -12.05
C ALA A 382 -19.75 -20.07 -12.23
N ASN A 383 -18.69 -19.31 -11.89
CA ASN A 383 -17.31 -19.71 -12.05
C ASN A 383 -16.71 -20.17 -10.71
N GLU A 384 -16.58 -21.47 -10.52
CA GLU A 384 -16.02 -22.07 -9.31
C GLU A 384 -14.58 -21.61 -9.03
N ALA A 385 -13.77 -21.42 -10.07
CA ALA A 385 -12.39 -20.93 -9.90
C ALA A 385 -12.36 -19.49 -9.35
N THR A 386 -13.26 -18.63 -9.84
CA THR A 386 -13.37 -17.24 -9.36
C THR A 386 -13.90 -17.21 -7.93
N LEU A 387 -14.93 -17.97 -7.62
CA LEU A 387 -15.45 -18.09 -6.26
C LEU A 387 -14.41 -18.70 -5.30
N GLY A 388 -13.68 -19.72 -5.77
CA GLY A 388 -12.57 -20.31 -5.05
C GLY A 388 -11.46 -19.28 -4.75
N GLY A 389 -11.11 -18.43 -5.72
CA GLY A 389 -10.16 -17.33 -5.57
C GLY A 389 -10.63 -16.29 -4.54
N ILE A 390 -11.89 -15.87 -4.60
CA ILE A 390 -12.48 -14.94 -3.63
C ILE A 390 -12.44 -15.54 -2.22
N LYS A 391 -12.96 -16.77 -2.05
CA LYS A 391 -12.94 -17.48 -0.77
C LYS A 391 -11.51 -17.60 -0.22
N MET A 392 -10.55 -17.98 -1.08
CA MET A 392 -9.16 -18.11 -0.69
C MET A 392 -8.57 -16.76 -0.24
N SER A 393 -8.85 -15.67 -0.96
CA SER A 393 -8.39 -14.33 -0.60
C SER A 393 -8.90 -13.91 0.79
N PHE A 394 -10.18 -14.17 1.09
CA PHE A 394 -10.74 -13.91 2.43
C PHE A 394 -10.05 -14.73 3.51
N VAL A 395 -9.90 -16.03 3.29
CA VAL A 395 -9.26 -16.93 4.29
C VAL A 395 -7.81 -16.51 4.54
N LEU A 396 -7.01 -16.29 3.49
CA LEU A 396 -5.61 -15.90 3.62
C LEU A 396 -5.46 -14.52 4.29
N SER A 397 -6.33 -13.57 3.96
CA SER A 397 -6.30 -12.22 4.56
C SER A 397 -6.64 -12.27 6.05
N ILE A 398 -7.68 -13.00 6.44
CA ILE A 398 -8.06 -13.18 7.85
C ILE A 398 -6.93 -13.84 8.64
N LEU A 399 -6.33 -14.90 8.10
CA LEU A 399 -5.22 -15.60 8.76
C LEU A 399 -3.99 -14.71 8.91
N ALA A 400 -3.62 -13.97 7.85
CA ALA A 400 -2.48 -13.06 7.90
C ALA A 400 -2.71 -11.89 8.87
N ALA A 401 -3.91 -11.30 8.87
CA ALA A 401 -4.28 -10.22 9.77
C ALA A 401 -4.29 -10.70 11.24
N ALA A 402 -4.86 -11.88 11.51
CA ALA A 402 -4.87 -12.47 12.85
C ALA A 402 -3.44 -12.73 13.36
N LEU A 403 -2.59 -13.31 12.51
CA LEU A 403 -1.20 -13.60 12.87
C LEU A 403 -0.39 -12.32 13.09
N ALA A 404 -0.54 -11.32 12.22
CA ALA A 404 0.12 -10.03 12.37
C ALA A 404 -0.31 -9.32 13.67
N CYS A 405 -1.62 -9.25 13.95
CA CYS A 405 -2.14 -8.67 15.18
C CYS A 405 -1.62 -9.41 16.42
N LEU A 406 -1.62 -10.75 16.41
CA LEU A 406 -1.12 -11.56 17.52
C LEU A 406 0.37 -11.26 17.81
N ILE A 407 1.21 -11.33 16.77
CA ILE A 407 2.65 -11.05 16.90
C ILE A 407 2.87 -9.64 17.45
N VAL A 408 2.18 -8.65 16.88
CA VAL A 408 2.38 -7.25 17.24
C VAL A 408 1.85 -6.93 18.63
N VAL A 409 0.70 -7.47 19.05
CA VAL A 409 0.17 -7.27 20.42
C VAL A 409 1.14 -7.81 21.47
N ILE A 410 1.68 -9.02 21.24
CA ILE A 410 2.68 -9.62 22.16
C ILE A 410 3.96 -8.75 22.17
N ALA A 411 4.45 -8.37 21.01
CA ALA A 411 5.64 -7.55 20.87
C ALA A 411 5.47 -6.15 21.51
N CYS A 412 4.33 -5.48 21.27
CA CYS A 412 4.04 -4.16 21.87
C CYS A 412 3.96 -4.22 23.40
N ASN A 413 3.37 -5.27 23.96
CA ASN A 413 3.35 -5.47 25.41
C ASN A 413 4.77 -5.63 25.99
N TYR A 414 5.67 -6.32 25.26
CA TYR A 414 7.08 -6.44 25.64
C TYR A 414 7.84 -5.13 25.48
N ILE A 415 7.68 -4.44 24.34
CA ILE A 415 8.32 -3.15 24.05
C ILE A 415 7.90 -2.11 25.08
N PHE A 416 6.63 -2.02 25.41
CA PHE A 416 6.11 -1.09 26.41
C PHE A 416 6.73 -1.30 27.79
N LYS A 417 6.83 -2.56 28.25
CA LYS A 417 7.48 -2.91 29.52
C LYS A 417 8.99 -2.67 29.55
N ASN A 418 9.66 -2.75 28.41
CA ASN A 418 11.11 -2.64 28.28
C ASN A 418 11.56 -1.43 27.44
N ARG A 419 10.76 -0.36 27.43
CA ARG A 419 11.01 0.83 26.60
C ARG A 419 12.36 1.53 26.87
N SER A 420 12.90 1.42 28.09
CA SER A 420 14.22 1.95 28.47
C SER A 420 15.36 0.96 28.22
N LYS A 421 15.07 -0.29 27.86
CA LYS A 421 16.07 -1.34 27.65
C LYS A 421 16.38 -1.52 26.15
N LYS A 422 17.65 -1.81 25.84
CA LYS A 422 18.09 -2.11 24.47
C LYS A 422 17.26 -3.21 23.79
N SER A 423 16.81 -4.23 24.54
CA SER A 423 16.01 -5.35 23.99
C SER A 423 14.66 -4.92 23.43
N GLY A 424 13.98 -3.96 24.05
CA GLY A 424 12.72 -3.42 23.53
C GLY A 424 12.95 -2.65 22.21
N VAL A 425 14.01 -1.86 22.17
CA VAL A 425 14.39 -1.09 20.97
C VAL A 425 14.79 -2.01 19.81
N VAL A 426 15.60 -3.03 20.08
CA VAL A 426 15.99 -4.02 19.06
C VAL A 426 14.78 -4.74 18.48
N LEU A 427 13.87 -5.23 19.34
CA LEU A 427 12.65 -5.89 18.88
C LEU A 427 11.79 -4.98 17.99
N GLU A 428 11.69 -3.70 18.36
CA GLU A 428 10.97 -2.71 17.54
C GLU A 428 11.60 -2.55 16.16
N TYR A 429 12.92 -2.39 16.08
CA TYR A 429 13.63 -2.28 14.79
C TYR A 429 13.51 -3.56 13.95
N CYS A 430 13.57 -4.74 14.56
CA CYS A 430 13.35 -6.00 13.86
C CYS A 430 11.95 -6.06 13.21
N LEU A 431 10.91 -5.64 13.92
CA LEU A 431 9.55 -5.62 13.40
C LEU A 431 9.31 -4.52 12.35
N LEU A 432 10.08 -3.42 12.38
CA LEU A 432 10.04 -2.37 11.37
C LEU A 432 10.88 -2.69 10.14
N PHE A 433 11.76 -3.71 10.19
CA PHE A 433 12.65 -4.08 9.08
C PHE A 433 11.93 -4.27 7.74
N PRO A 434 10.77 -4.97 7.65
CA PRO A 434 10.07 -5.12 6.37
C PRO A 434 9.60 -3.81 5.74
N TRP A 435 9.48 -2.74 6.50
CA TRP A 435 9.13 -1.43 5.95
C TRP A 435 10.24 -0.80 5.10
N LEU A 436 11.48 -1.17 5.39
CA LEU A 436 12.63 -0.72 4.61
C LEU A 436 12.71 -1.41 3.24
N LEU A 437 11.92 -2.46 3.03
CA LEU A 437 11.98 -3.29 1.82
C LEU A 437 10.70 -3.12 0.99
N PRO A 438 10.83 -2.97 -0.34
CA PRO A 438 9.67 -3.03 -1.23
C PRO A 438 8.96 -4.38 -1.11
N THR A 439 7.63 -4.37 -1.14
CA THR A 439 6.82 -5.60 -1.06
C THR A 439 7.20 -6.62 -2.14
N ILE A 440 7.53 -6.14 -3.34
CA ILE A 440 7.95 -7.01 -4.44
C ILE A 440 9.23 -7.77 -4.12
N LEU A 441 10.20 -7.16 -3.44
CA LEU A 441 11.42 -7.81 -3.00
C LEU A 441 11.11 -8.95 -2.02
N ILE A 442 10.23 -8.71 -1.05
CA ILE A 442 9.83 -9.74 -0.08
C ILE A 442 9.17 -10.92 -0.80
N CYS A 443 8.21 -10.66 -1.69
CA CYS A 443 7.52 -11.71 -2.46
C CYS A 443 8.50 -12.49 -3.36
N TYR A 444 9.40 -11.80 -4.04
CA TYR A 444 10.41 -12.42 -4.88
C TYR A 444 11.38 -13.27 -4.05
N SER A 445 11.83 -12.77 -2.91
CA SER A 445 12.72 -13.48 -2.00
C SER A 445 12.09 -14.77 -1.46
N TYR A 446 10.80 -14.76 -1.16
CA TYR A 446 10.08 -15.97 -0.75
C TYR A 446 10.04 -17.02 -1.86
N ARG A 447 9.75 -16.60 -3.09
CA ARG A 447 9.73 -17.50 -4.25
C ARG A 447 11.07 -18.15 -4.51
N THR A 448 12.18 -17.41 -4.36
CA THR A 448 13.54 -17.91 -4.66
C THR A 448 14.16 -18.68 -3.51
N TYR A 449 13.85 -18.31 -2.27
CA TYR A 449 14.45 -18.90 -1.08
C TYR A 449 13.83 -20.24 -0.69
N PHE A 450 12.48 -20.36 -0.68
CA PHE A 450 11.78 -21.58 -0.30
C PHE A 450 11.74 -22.57 -1.47
N ASN A 451 12.89 -23.15 -1.79
CA ASN A 451 13.10 -24.16 -2.83
C ASN A 451 13.52 -25.50 -2.19
N ALA A 452 13.86 -26.50 -3.02
CA ALA A 452 14.26 -27.81 -2.55
C ALA A 452 15.54 -27.83 -1.69
N GLU A 453 16.40 -26.80 -1.82
CA GLU A 453 17.66 -26.70 -1.08
C GLU A 453 17.48 -25.97 0.26
N ASN A 454 16.58 -24.98 0.29
CA ASN A 454 16.33 -24.12 1.44
C ASN A 454 14.90 -24.34 1.99
N ILE A 455 14.63 -25.56 2.47
CA ILE A 455 13.33 -25.90 3.05
C ILE A 455 13.34 -25.54 4.54
N TRP A 456 12.29 -24.80 4.94
CA TRP A 456 12.01 -24.52 6.35
C TRP A 456 10.76 -25.25 6.80
N TYR A 457 10.67 -25.56 8.09
CA TYR A 457 9.54 -26.27 8.68
C TYR A 457 8.74 -25.37 9.59
N VAL A 458 7.42 -25.45 9.51
CA VAL A 458 6.49 -24.93 10.50
C VAL A 458 5.74 -26.14 11.08
N GLY A 459 6.09 -26.51 12.29
CA GLY A 459 5.67 -27.79 12.85
C GLY A 459 6.22 -28.95 12.00
N ASN A 460 5.34 -29.82 11.52
CA ASN A 460 5.66 -30.95 10.67
C ASN A 460 5.56 -30.66 9.16
N VAL A 461 5.24 -29.41 8.81
CA VAL A 461 5.03 -29.01 7.41
C VAL A 461 6.31 -28.38 6.87
N ASN A 462 6.89 -28.96 5.82
CA ASN A 462 7.95 -28.32 5.08
C ASN A 462 7.40 -27.18 4.22
N LEU A 463 8.17 -26.11 4.09
CA LEU A 463 7.78 -24.93 3.34
C LEU A 463 8.48 -24.89 1.98
N TYR A 464 8.13 -25.84 1.12
CA TYR A 464 8.54 -25.79 -0.28
C TYR A 464 7.50 -24.96 -1.06
N PHE A 465 7.97 -23.94 -1.79
CA PHE A 465 7.08 -22.96 -2.42
C PHE A 465 6.05 -23.59 -3.37
N ALA A 466 6.45 -24.61 -4.15
CA ALA A 466 5.55 -25.25 -5.10
C ALA A 466 4.40 -26.02 -4.41
N GLU A 467 4.63 -26.56 -3.21
CA GLU A 467 3.66 -27.40 -2.49
C GLU A 467 2.82 -26.59 -1.50
N HIS A 468 3.47 -25.66 -0.78
CA HIS A 468 2.85 -24.94 0.35
C HIS A 468 2.78 -23.43 0.14
N VAL A 469 2.60 -22.98 -1.11
CA VAL A 469 2.49 -21.56 -1.48
C VAL A 469 1.46 -20.78 -0.66
N ARG A 470 0.36 -21.42 -0.24
CA ARG A 470 -0.69 -20.77 0.56
C ARG A 470 -0.19 -20.36 1.94
N ILE A 471 0.59 -21.22 2.60
CA ILE A 471 1.18 -20.95 3.92
C ILE A 471 2.22 -19.83 3.77
N LEU A 472 3.06 -19.90 2.75
CA LEU A 472 4.06 -18.87 2.46
C LEU A 472 3.42 -17.51 2.14
N LEU A 473 2.27 -17.50 1.46
CA LEU A 473 1.50 -16.26 1.22
C LEU A 473 1.01 -15.64 2.52
N VAL A 474 0.45 -16.45 3.45
CA VAL A 474 0.04 -15.94 4.78
C VAL A 474 1.24 -15.34 5.53
N LEU A 475 2.39 -16.02 5.51
CA LEU A 475 3.60 -15.54 6.16
C LEU A 475 4.14 -14.27 5.50
N ALA A 476 4.18 -14.21 4.17
CA ALA A 476 4.61 -13.03 3.43
C ALA A 476 3.72 -11.81 3.70
N TYR A 477 2.38 -11.98 3.64
CA TYR A 477 1.43 -10.92 3.98
C TYR A 477 1.57 -10.48 5.44
N THR A 478 1.77 -11.41 6.36
CA THR A 478 2.04 -11.11 7.76
C THR A 478 3.27 -10.21 7.88
N VAL A 479 4.40 -10.63 7.30
CA VAL A 479 5.67 -9.87 7.35
C VAL A 479 5.50 -8.46 6.78
N VAL A 480 4.87 -8.32 5.61
CA VAL A 480 4.63 -7.01 4.95
C VAL A 480 3.77 -6.09 5.82
N LYS A 481 2.82 -6.63 6.58
CA LYS A 481 1.88 -5.84 7.39
C LYS A 481 2.36 -5.55 8.82
N LEU A 482 3.40 -6.24 9.32
CA LEU A 482 3.94 -6.02 10.67
C LEU A 482 4.26 -4.56 10.99
N PRO A 483 4.96 -3.79 10.12
CA PRO A 483 5.34 -2.41 10.46
C PRO A 483 4.14 -1.48 10.64
N PHE A 484 3.14 -1.61 9.78
CA PHE A 484 1.90 -0.83 9.86
C PHE A 484 1.14 -1.15 11.15
N SER A 485 0.92 -2.45 11.41
CA SER A 485 0.24 -2.94 12.60
C SER A 485 0.96 -2.51 13.88
N LEU A 486 2.31 -2.55 13.87
CA LEU A 486 3.14 -2.13 14.99
C LEU A 486 2.91 -0.65 15.34
N ARG A 487 2.91 0.25 14.35
CA ARG A 487 2.70 1.69 14.61
C ARG A 487 1.36 1.96 15.24
N MET A 488 0.30 1.36 14.71
CA MET A 488 -1.07 1.57 15.19
C MET A 488 -1.27 1.02 16.60
N ILE A 489 -0.88 -0.23 16.83
CA ILE A 489 -1.07 -0.90 18.13
C ILE A 489 -0.13 -0.31 19.19
N LYS A 490 1.11 0.04 18.83
CA LYS A 490 2.05 0.71 19.73
C LYS A 490 1.48 2.04 20.22
N ALA A 491 0.89 2.85 19.33
CA ALA A 491 0.25 4.12 19.72
C ALA A 491 -0.86 3.90 20.76
N ALA A 492 -1.66 2.82 20.61
CA ALA A 492 -2.69 2.47 21.58
C ALA A 492 -2.10 2.05 22.94
N PHE A 493 -0.98 1.31 22.95
CA PHE A 493 -0.30 0.96 24.20
C PHE A 493 0.25 2.18 24.94
N TYR A 494 0.79 3.16 24.22
CA TYR A 494 1.33 4.39 24.81
C TYR A 494 0.23 5.37 25.26
N ALA A 495 -1.01 5.15 24.86
CA ALA A 495 -2.16 5.90 25.36
C ALA A 495 -2.74 5.32 26.66
N ILE A 496 -2.27 4.16 27.12
CA ILE A 496 -2.69 3.57 28.41
C ILE A 496 -2.04 4.34 29.55
N ASP A 497 -2.84 4.75 30.50
CA ASP A 497 -2.35 5.34 31.75
C ASP A 497 -1.62 4.29 32.60
N GLU A 498 -0.38 4.58 32.98
CA GLU A 498 0.45 3.68 33.80
C GLU A 498 -0.17 3.45 35.20
N GLU A 499 -0.89 4.42 35.73
CA GLU A 499 -1.57 4.30 37.03
C GLU A 499 -2.59 3.14 37.04
N LEU A 500 -3.22 2.83 35.94
CA LEU A 500 -4.14 1.69 35.82
C LEU A 500 -3.41 0.33 35.97
N GLU A 501 -2.18 0.22 35.47
CA GLU A 501 -1.36 -0.99 35.65
C GLU A 501 -0.93 -1.14 37.10
N ASP A 502 -0.49 -0.06 37.72
CA ASP A 502 -0.06 -0.05 39.12
C ASP A 502 -1.23 -0.31 40.08
N ALA A 503 -2.39 0.27 39.83
CA ALA A 503 -3.62 -0.02 40.59
C ALA A 503 -3.99 -1.50 40.51
N ALA A 504 -3.96 -2.10 39.31
CA ALA A 504 -4.25 -3.53 39.14
C ALA A 504 -3.24 -4.42 39.90
N ARG A 505 -1.95 -4.05 39.89
CA ARG A 505 -0.91 -4.77 40.62
C ARG A 505 -1.08 -4.64 42.13
N ASN A 506 -1.42 -3.46 42.63
CA ASN A 506 -1.68 -3.21 44.04
C ASN A 506 -2.89 -4.04 44.55
N MET A 507 -3.85 -4.31 43.65
CA MET A 507 -4.97 -5.24 43.94
C MET A 507 -4.61 -6.72 43.82
N GLY A 508 -3.33 -7.06 43.63
CA GLY A 508 -2.84 -8.44 43.55
C GLY A 508 -2.98 -9.12 42.18
N ALA A 509 -3.29 -8.37 41.11
CA ALA A 509 -3.40 -8.95 39.78
C ALA A 509 -2.04 -9.39 39.23
N SER A 510 -1.99 -10.63 38.73
CA SER A 510 -0.79 -11.12 38.01
C SER A 510 -0.58 -10.34 36.70
N GLY A 511 0.65 -10.36 36.17
CA GLY A 511 0.96 -9.64 34.91
C GLY A 511 0.11 -10.09 33.72
N LEU A 512 -0.27 -11.36 33.65
CA LEU A 512 -1.19 -11.87 32.62
C LEU A 512 -2.62 -11.38 32.86
N MET A 513 -3.07 -11.35 34.10
CA MET A 513 -4.41 -10.87 34.47
C MET A 513 -4.53 -9.37 34.18
N THR A 514 -3.51 -8.57 34.52
CA THR A 514 -3.43 -7.15 34.17
C THR A 514 -3.48 -6.95 32.65
N PHE A 515 -2.76 -7.75 31.88
CA PHE A 515 -2.80 -7.67 30.42
C PHE A 515 -4.20 -8.00 29.89
N LEU A 516 -4.79 -9.13 30.26
CA LEU A 516 -6.06 -9.60 29.70
C LEU A 516 -7.27 -8.76 30.15
N ARG A 517 -7.28 -8.27 31.41
CA ARG A 517 -8.45 -7.56 31.98
C ARG A 517 -8.35 -6.03 31.92
N VAL A 518 -7.14 -5.47 31.80
CA VAL A 518 -6.94 -4.02 31.78
C VAL A 518 -6.43 -3.57 30.42
N LYS A 519 -5.25 -4.04 29.99
CA LYS A 519 -4.61 -3.53 28.76
C LYS A 519 -5.36 -3.95 27.49
N LEU A 520 -5.66 -5.23 27.36
CA LEU A 520 -6.27 -5.79 26.15
C LEU A 520 -7.63 -5.13 25.82
N PRO A 521 -8.57 -4.94 26.76
CA PRO A 521 -9.83 -4.23 26.47
C PRO A 521 -9.63 -2.79 26.00
N ILE A 522 -8.64 -2.09 26.56
CA ILE A 522 -8.35 -0.69 26.18
C ILE A 522 -7.79 -0.60 24.76
N ILE A 523 -6.88 -1.50 24.37
CA ILE A 523 -6.27 -1.51 23.04
C ILE A 523 -7.14 -2.22 21.99
N LEU A 524 -8.14 -3.01 22.40
CA LEU A 524 -8.95 -3.84 21.51
C LEU A 524 -9.57 -3.09 20.32
N PRO A 525 -10.11 -1.86 20.50
CA PRO A 525 -10.61 -1.08 19.35
C PRO A 525 -9.54 -0.82 18.30
N SER A 526 -8.29 -0.54 18.72
CA SER A 526 -7.17 -0.31 17.81
C SER A 526 -6.70 -1.60 17.14
N VAL A 527 -6.73 -2.73 17.87
CA VAL A 527 -6.41 -4.05 17.31
C VAL A 527 -7.43 -4.44 16.26
N LEU A 528 -8.74 -4.22 16.53
CA LEU A 528 -9.81 -4.49 15.56
C LEU A 528 -9.72 -3.59 14.34
N ALA A 529 -9.34 -2.31 14.51
CA ALA A 529 -9.12 -1.39 13.39
C ALA A 529 -7.93 -1.79 12.51
N VAL A 530 -6.91 -2.42 13.09
CA VAL A 530 -5.76 -2.95 12.33
C VAL A 530 -6.09 -4.28 11.66
N PHE A 531 -6.92 -5.10 12.30
CA PHE A 531 -7.36 -6.39 11.76
C PHE A 531 -8.27 -6.23 10.54
N ALA A 532 -9.16 -5.24 10.55
CA ALA A 532 -10.07 -4.92 9.43
C ALA A 532 -9.33 -4.27 8.25
#